data_115fabca745c53863fdf8a214fbf0622
#
_entry.id   115fabca745c53863fdf8a214fbf0622
#
_cell.length_a   1.000
_cell.length_b   1.000
_cell.length_c   1.000
_cell.angle_alpha   90.00
_cell.angle_beta   90.00
_cell.angle_gamma   90.00
#
_symmetry.space_group_name_H-M   'P 1'
#
loop_
_entity.id
_entity.type
_entity.pdbx_description
1 polymer ?
#
loop_
_entity_poly.entity_id
_entity_poly.type
_entity_poly.pdbx_seq_one_letter_code
_entity_poly.pdbx_strand_id
1 'polypeptide(L)'
;MSLIVLIGVTGSGKTTVGRELSRRHELPLYEVDAAVEERLGAPMRTLVVGRDPRLATTARVEAERLLGLDEGIVTLGASQPLDPATASSIERTRANGAFVIELSADLSAVSRREGLGAPRSVGLGAPRAVLTQLMKQAREAYASVADTTVDTSDRTPQEVADLVARACKLTPDY
;
A
#
# COMPACT_ATOMS: atom_id res chain seq x y z
N MET A 1 -19.52 1.70 7.34
CA MET A 1 -18.89 1.10 6.13
C MET A 1 -17.68 0.31 6.57
N SER A 2 -17.20 -0.65 5.76
CA SER A 2 -16.01 -1.44 6.15
C SER A 2 -14.72 -0.70 5.81
N LEU A 3 -13.64 -1.00 6.54
CA LEU A 3 -12.31 -0.50 6.24
C LEU A 3 -11.80 -1.09 4.92
N ILE A 4 -11.18 -0.28 4.08
CA ILE A 4 -10.51 -0.71 2.85
C ILE A 4 -9.00 -0.56 3.05
N VAL A 5 -8.26 -1.63 2.85
CA VAL A 5 -6.81 -1.63 2.99
C VAL A 5 -6.17 -1.83 1.62
N LEU A 6 -5.38 -0.87 1.17
CA LEU A 6 -4.64 -0.94 -0.10
C LEU A 6 -3.18 -1.31 0.18
N ILE A 7 -2.75 -2.41 -0.41
CA ILE A 7 -1.38 -2.90 -0.38
C ILE A 7 -0.80 -3.00 -1.79
N GLY A 8 0.50 -3.14 -1.92
CA GLY A 8 1.17 -3.28 -3.22
C GLY A 8 2.55 -2.65 -3.22
N VAL A 9 3.32 -2.90 -4.26
CA VAL A 9 4.67 -2.37 -4.44
C VAL A 9 4.69 -0.84 -4.53
N THR A 10 5.84 -0.24 -4.29
CA THR A 10 6.06 1.19 -4.55
C THR A 10 5.74 1.47 -6.02
N GLY A 11 5.06 2.59 -6.31
CA GLY A 11 4.67 2.93 -7.69
C GLY A 11 3.43 2.18 -8.21
N SER A 12 2.79 1.31 -7.42
CA SER A 12 1.53 0.66 -7.83
C SER A 12 0.31 1.58 -7.82
N GLY A 13 0.42 2.79 -7.24
CA GLY A 13 -0.64 3.80 -7.27
C GLY A 13 -1.52 3.87 -6.02
N LYS A 14 -1.16 3.23 -4.91
CA LYS A 14 -1.96 3.19 -3.66
C LYS A 14 -2.46 4.56 -3.21
N THR A 15 -1.56 5.52 -3.07
CA THR A 15 -1.90 6.89 -2.65
C THR A 15 -2.86 7.57 -3.63
N THR A 16 -2.59 7.45 -4.93
CA THR A 16 -3.41 8.10 -5.97
C THR A 16 -4.80 7.50 -6.05
N VAL A 17 -4.90 6.18 -6.04
CA VAL A 17 -6.17 5.44 -6.04
C VAL A 17 -6.92 5.67 -4.73
N GLY A 18 -6.22 5.67 -3.59
CA GLY A 18 -6.80 5.97 -2.28
C GLY A 18 -7.44 7.36 -2.22
N ARG A 19 -6.76 8.38 -2.77
CA ARG A 19 -7.32 9.75 -2.88
C ARG A 19 -8.55 9.81 -3.78
N GLU A 20 -8.53 9.10 -4.91
CA GLU A 20 -9.67 9.06 -5.82
C GLU A 20 -10.89 8.39 -5.17
N LEU A 21 -10.70 7.26 -4.48
CA LEU A 21 -11.75 6.60 -3.71
C LEU A 21 -12.27 7.48 -2.57
N SER A 22 -11.38 8.10 -1.81
CA SER A 22 -11.71 9.02 -0.71
C SER A 22 -12.60 10.17 -1.19
N ARG A 23 -12.22 10.80 -2.30
CA ARG A 23 -12.97 11.90 -2.90
C ARG A 23 -14.35 11.49 -3.40
N ARG A 24 -14.50 10.31 -4.00
CA ARG A 24 -15.75 9.85 -4.62
C ARG A 24 -16.76 9.29 -3.61
N HIS A 25 -16.27 8.69 -2.55
CA HIS A 25 -17.11 7.99 -1.56
C HIS A 25 -17.12 8.68 -0.21
N GLU A 26 -16.55 9.90 -0.13
CA GLU A 26 -16.44 10.69 1.10
C GLU A 26 -15.84 9.92 2.29
N LEU A 27 -14.93 8.95 2.00
CA LEU A 27 -14.26 8.14 3.00
C LEU A 27 -12.94 8.79 3.43
N PRO A 28 -12.61 8.81 4.73
CA PRO A 28 -11.30 9.30 5.17
C PRO A 28 -10.17 8.40 4.63
N LEU A 29 -9.06 9.03 4.22
CA LEU A 29 -7.85 8.37 3.76
C LEU A 29 -6.75 8.49 4.82
N TYR A 30 -6.17 7.36 5.17
CA TYR A 30 -5.06 7.24 6.11
C TYR A 30 -3.88 6.57 5.43
N GLU A 31 -2.75 7.26 5.36
CA GLU A 31 -1.52 6.75 4.77
C GLU A 31 -0.53 6.45 5.90
N VAL A 32 -0.14 5.17 6.06
CA VAL A 32 0.79 4.78 7.14
C VAL A 32 2.13 5.47 6.99
N ASP A 33 2.64 5.62 5.76
CA ASP A 33 3.90 6.31 5.52
C ASP A 33 3.82 7.78 5.96
N ALA A 34 2.71 8.47 5.70
CA ALA A 34 2.51 9.84 6.18
C ALA A 34 2.45 9.94 7.72
N ALA A 35 1.79 8.98 8.36
CA ALA A 35 1.75 8.91 9.84
C ALA A 35 3.15 8.66 10.44
N VAL A 36 3.98 7.85 9.79
CA VAL A 36 5.37 7.63 10.18
C VAL A 36 6.20 8.89 10.02
N GLU A 37 6.08 9.59 8.88
CA GLU A 37 6.77 10.86 8.61
C GLU A 37 6.42 11.91 9.67
N GLU A 38 5.15 12.06 9.99
CA GLU A 38 4.67 12.97 11.04
C GLU A 38 5.28 12.61 12.40
N ARG A 39 5.25 11.33 12.76
CA ARG A 39 5.75 10.87 14.07
C ARG A 39 7.25 10.99 14.24
N LEU A 40 8.02 10.74 13.18
CA LEU A 40 9.49 10.80 13.20
C LEU A 40 10.05 12.17 12.80
N GLY A 41 9.20 13.06 12.28
CA GLY A 41 9.58 14.42 11.90
C GLY A 41 10.48 14.50 10.66
N ALA A 42 10.45 13.48 9.80
CA ALA A 42 11.27 13.43 8.58
C ALA A 42 10.58 12.67 7.45
N PRO A 43 10.83 13.02 6.18
CA PRO A 43 10.30 12.30 5.03
C PRO A 43 10.79 10.85 4.96
N MET A 44 9.95 9.92 4.50
CA MET A 44 10.27 8.50 4.35
C MET A 44 11.58 8.27 3.62
N ARG A 45 11.84 9.03 2.55
CA ARG A 45 13.11 8.95 1.82
C ARG A 45 14.32 9.18 2.73
N THR A 46 14.26 10.19 3.58
CA THR A 46 15.34 10.51 4.53
C THR A 46 15.50 9.40 5.57
N LEU A 47 14.39 8.89 6.10
CA LEU A 47 14.37 7.81 7.09
C LEU A 47 14.96 6.51 6.54
N VAL A 48 14.60 6.15 5.31
CA VAL A 48 15.08 4.93 4.63
C VAL A 48 16.58 5.05 4.27
N VAL A 49 16.99 6.14 3.62
CA VAL A 49 18.39 6.38 3.23
C VAL A 49 19.29 6.50 4.47
N GLY A 50 18.81 7.19 5.50
CA GLY A 50 19.51 7.35 6.77
C GLY A 50 19.50 6.10 7.65
N ARG A 51 18.77 5.05 7.26
CA ARG A 51 18.58 3.82 8.06
C ARG A 51 18.15 4.14 9.50
N ASP A 52 17.17 5.03 9.65
CA ASP A 52 16.69 5.41 10.99
C ASP A 52 16.24 4.15 11.77
N PRO A 53 16.84 3.87 12.93
CA PRO A 53 16.55 2.65 13.69
C PRO A 53 15.13 2.60 14.24
N ARG A 54 14.44 3.75 14.31
CA ARG A 54 13.04 3.83 14.78
C ARG A 54 12.03 3.48 13.70
N LEU A 55 12.44 3.49 12.42
CA LEU A 55 11.53 3.40 11.27
C LEU A 55 10.67 2.12 11.32
N ALA A 56 11.29 0.96 11.46
CA ALA A 56 10.57 -0.32 11.44
C ALA A 56 9.54 -0.43 12.58
N THR A 57 9.92 -0.04 13.79
CA THR A 57 9.02 -0.09 14.95
C THR A 57 7.89 0.93 14.81
N THR A 58 8.19 2.15 14.37
CA THR A 58 7.17 3.20 14.17
C THR A 58 6.19 2.79 13.07
N ALA A 59 6.68 2.25 11.95
CA ALA A 59 5.84 1.78 10.86
C ALA A 59 4.87 0.67 11.31
N ARG A 60 5.34 -0.27 12.13
CA ARG A 60 4.49 -1.33 12.71
C ARG A 60 3.42 -0.75 13.63
N VAL A 61 3.77 0.16 14.53
CA VAL A 61 2.83 0.80 15.46
C VAL A 61 1.76 1.59 14.71
N GLU A 62 2.16 2.39 13.70
CA GLU A 62 1.21 3.16 12.92
C GLU A 62 0.32 2.27 12.04
N ALA A 63 0.87 1.20 11.44
CA ALA A 63 0.08 0.23 10.70
C ALA A 63 -0.97 -0.43 11.61
N GLU A 64 -0.58 -0.91 12.79
CA GLU A 64 -1.52 -1.54 13.73
C GLU A 64 -2.61 -0.56 14.19
N ARG A 65 -2.25 0.67 14.49
CA ARG A 65 -3.21 1.73 14.87
C ARG A 65 -4.23 2.01 13.78
N LEU A 66 -3.78 2.16 12.53
CA LEU A 66 -4.66 2.48 11.39
C LEU A 66 -5.48 1.27 10.93
N LEU A 67 -4.94 0.07 11.01
CA LEU A 67 -5.67 -1.17 10.75
C LEU A 67 -6.75 -1.48 11.81
N GLY A 68 -6.69 -0.83 12.97
CA GLY A 68 -7.71 -0.91 14.01
C GLY A 68 -8.91 0.03 13.83
N LEU A 69 -8.95 0.81 12.76
CA LEU A 69 -10.09 1.69 12.47
C LEU A 69 -11.30 0.89 11.96
N ASP A 70 -12.49 1.41 12.22
CA ASP A 70 -13.75 0.76 11.81
C ASP A 70 -14.11 1.02 10.35
N GLU A 71 -13.70 2.19 9.81
CA GLU A 71 -14.01 2.60 8.44
C GLU A 71 -12.93 3.50 7.83
N GLY A 72 -12.98 3.64 6.53
CA GLY A 72 -12.08 4.49 5.76
C GLY A 72 -11.20 3.71 4.80
N ILE A 73 -10.18 4.36 4.30
CA ILE A 73 -9.19 3.80 3.38
C ILE A 73 -7.83 3.89 4.04
N VAL A 74 -7.13 2.77 4.19
CA VAL A 74 -5.76 2.72 4.71
C VAL A 74 -4.81 2.28 3.60
N THR A 75 -3.74 3.03 3.38
CA THR A 75 -2.65 2.59 2.49
C THR A 75 -1.45 2.17 3.33
N LEU A 76 -0.92 0.98 3.05
CA LEU A 76 0.28 0.46 3.68
C LEU A 76 1.52 0.71 2.79
N GLY A 77 2.66 0.94 3.40
CA GLY A 77 3.94 0.95 2.72
C GLY A 77 4.28 -0.43 2.12
N ALA A 78 5.06 -0.45 1.05
CA ALA A 78 5.34 -1.67 0.28
C ALA A 78 5.97 -2.81 1.10
N SER A 79 6.78 -2.50 2.10
CA SER A 79 7.44 -3.49 2.96
C SER A 79 6.58 -3.97 4.13
N GLN A 80 5.50 -3.27 4.45
CA GLN A 80 4.72 -3.54 5.67
C GLN A 80 4.02 -4.91 5.66
N PRO A 81 3.40 -5.39 4.56
CA PRO A 81 2.85 -6.73 4.53
C PRO A 81 3.88 -7.87 4.62
N LEU A 82 5.17 -7.56 4.43
CA LEU A 82 6.27 -8.51 4.59
C LEU A 82 6.70 -8.67 6.06
N ASP A 83 6.34 -7.71 6.92
CA ASP A 83 6.56 -7.83 8.36
C ASP A 83 5.52 -8.76 8.98
N PRO A 84 5.94 -9.86 9.67
CA PRO A 84 4.99 -10.85 10.19
C PRO A 84 3.94 -10.29 11.16
N ALA A 85 4.32 -9.31 11.98
CA ALA A 85 3.39 -8.70 12.93
C ALA A 85 2.33 -7.86 12.20
N THR A 86 2.75 -7.11 11.18
CA THR A 86 1.82 -6.32 10.34
C THR A 86 0.93 -7.25 9.50
N ALA A 87 1.47 -8.32 8.93
CA ALA A 87 0.68 -9.33 8.21
C ALA A 87 -0.42 -9.93 9.10
N SER A 88 -0.08 -10.31 10.33
CA SER A 88 -1.07 -10.80 11.30
C SER A 88 -2.12 -9.74 11.66
N SER A 89 -1.75 -8.47 11.71
CA SER A 89 -2.71 -7.37 11.92
C SER A 89 -3.64 -7.21 10.74
N ILE A 90 -3.14 -7.31 9.51
CA ILE A 90 -3.96 -7.29 8.28
C ILE A 90 -4.98 -8.45 8.30
N GLU A 91 -4.53 -9.67 8.65
CA GLU A 91 -5.42 -10.84 8.72
C GLU A 91 -6.52 -10.65 9.76
N ARG A 92 -6.21 -10.12 10.95
CA ARG A 92 -7.22 -9.81 11.97
C ARG A 92 -8.23 -8.77 11.47
N THR A 93 -7.76 -7.71 10.85
CA THR A 93 -8.60 -6.64 10.30
C THR A 93 -9.52 -7.18 9.20
N ARG A 94 -8.99 -8.04 8.33
CA ARG A 94 -9.77 -8.76 7.31
C ARG A 94 -10.84 -9.67 7.92
N ALA A 95 -10.47 -10.43 8.95
CA ALA A 95 -11.43 -11.28 9.68
C ALA A 95 -12.57 -10.48 10.33
N ASN A 96 -12.33 -9.22 10.66
CA ASN A 96 -13.32 -8.27 11.19
C ASN A 96 -14.14 -7.55 10.09
N GLY A 97 -14.00 -7.95 8.84
CA GLY A 97 -14.82 -7.45 7.73
C GLY A 97 -14.21 -6.35 6.88
N ALA A 98 -12.94 -6.02 7.07
CA ALA A 98 -12.23 -5.13 6.15
C ALA A 98 -11.96 -5.82 4.81
N PHE A 99 -11.86 -5.02 3.74
CA PHE A 99 -11.42 -5.48 2.43
C PHE A 99 -9.95 -5.15 2.21
N VAL A 100 -9.14 -6.15 1.93
CA VAL A 100 -7.71 -6.00 1.63
C VAL A 100 -7.48 -6.19 0.14
N ILE A 101 -7.01 -5.16 -0.54
CA ILE A 101 -6.82 -5.15 -1.99
C ILE A 101 -5.35 -4.90 -2.33
N GLU A 102 -4.77 -5.84 -3.07
CA GLU A 102 -3.48 -5.61 -3.70
C GLU A 102 -3.64 -4.79 -4.99
N LEU A 103 -2.94 -3.68 -5.08
CA LEU A 103 -2.71 -2.97 -6.33
C LEU A 103 -1.41 -3.50 -6.95
N SER A 104 -1.53 -4.35 -7.95
CA SER A 104 -0.37 -4.88 -8.67
C SER A 104 0.02 -3.95 -9.82
N ALA A 105 1.30 -3.92 -10.13
CA ALA A 105 1.83 -3.26 -11.32
C ALA A 105 3.02 -4.05 -11.85
N ASP A 106 3.18 -4.10 -13.16
CA ASP A 106 4.37 -4.67 -13.75
C ASP A 106 5.59 -3.75 -13.58
N LEU A 107 6.78 -4.31 -13.76
CA LEU A 107 8.04 -3.56 -13.59
C LEU A 107 8.13 -2.37 -14.54
N SER A 108 7.59 -2.47 -15.75
CA SER A 108 7.63 -1.39 -16.75
C SER A 108 6.71 -0.24 -16.35
N ALA A 109 5.52 -0.54 -15.84
CA ALA A 109 4.59 0.47 -15.33
C ALA A 109 5.16 1.19 -14.11
N VAL A 110 5.75 0.47 -13.16
CA VAL A 110 6.43 1.05 -12.00
C VAL A 110 7.57 1.95 -12.44
N SER A 111 8.44 1.48 -13.33
CA SER A 111 9.59 2.26 -13.83
C SER A 111 9.16 3.54 -14.56
N ARG A 112 8.07 3.49 -15.32
CA ARG A 112 7.50 4.69 -15.99
C ARG A 112 6.99 5.72 -14.98
N ARG A 113 6.29 5.27 -13.91
CA ARG A 113 5.67 6.13 -12.90
C ARG A 113 6.67 6.75 -11.94
N GLU A 114 7.72 6.00 -11.58
CA GLU A 114 8.76 6.45 -10.66
C GLU A 114 9.85 7.29 -11.37
N GLY A 115 9.84 7.36 -12.70
CA GLY A 115 10.93 7.94 -13.49
C GLY A 115 12.15 7.02 -13.58
N LEU A 116 12.97 7.19 -14.60
CA LEU A 116 14.15 6.34 -14.92
C LEU A 116 15.29 6.38 -13.89
N GLY A 117 15.04 6.76 -12.64
CA GLY A 117 16.10 6.94 -11.67
C GLY A 117 15.76 6.79 -10.18
N ALA A 118 14.58 6.34 -9.80
CA ALA A 118 14.25 6.29 -8.38
C ALA A 118 13.50 5.03 -7.92
N PRO A 119 14.18 3.93 -7.62
CA PRO A 119 13.64 2.95 -6.69
C PRO A 119 13.64 3.57 -5.29
N ARG A 120 12.49 4.04 -4.82
CA ARG A 120 12.39 4.77 -3.54
C ARG A 120 12.49 3.90 -2.31
N SER A 121 12.38 2.59 -2.40
CA SER A 121 12.42 1.71 -1.23
C SER A 121 13.07 0.34 -1.41
N VAL A 122 13.39 -0.08 -2.63
CA VAL A 122 14.00 -1.40 -2.83
C VAL A 122 15.07 -1.31 -3.91
N GLY A 123 16.35 -1.38 -3.52
CA GLY A 123 17.43 -1.77 -4.40
C GLY A 123 18.11 -0.66 -5.18
N LEU A 124 18.40 0.50 -4.58
CA LEU A 124 19.41 1.42 -5.12
C LEU A 124 20.70 0.64 -5.43
N GLY A 125 20.94 0.35 -6.72
CA GLY A 125 22.11 -0.38 -7.19
C GLY A 125 22.00 -1.92 -7.15
N ALA A 126 20.83 -2.51 -6.84
CA ALA A 126 20.67 -3.95 -6.88
C ALA A 126 20.63 -4.48 -8.33
N PRO A 127 21.29 -5.60 -8.64
CA PRO A 127 21.16 -6.28 -9.92
C PRO A 127 19.69 -6.62 -10.21
N ARG A 128 19.30 -6.56 -11.50
CA ARG A 128 17.91 -6.84 -11.94
C ARG A 128 17.36 -8.18 -11.40
N ALA A 129 18.21 -9.19 -11.27
CA ALA A 129 17.86 -10.50 -10.73
C ALA A 129 17.44 -10.40 -9.25
N VAL A 130 18.13 -9.61 -8.42
CA VAL A 130 17.80 -9.38 -7.01
C VAL A 130 16.48 -8.63 -6.90
N LEU A 131 16.26 -7.59 -7.72
CA LEU A 131 15.01 -6.86 -7.76
C LEU A 131 13.82 -7.77 -8.14
N THR A 132 14.00 -8.62 -9.15
CA THR A 132 12.99 -9.60 -9.56
C THR A 132 12.64 -10.57 -8.43
N GLN A 133 13.65 -11.06 -7.69
CA GLN A 133 13.44 -11.95 -6.55
C GLN A 133 12.68 -11.26 -5.41
N LEU A 134 13.06 -10.02 -5.09
CA LEU A 134 12.37 -9.22 -4.06
C LEU A 134 10.90 -8.95 -4.45
N MET A 135 10.64 -8.63 -5.71
CA MET A 135 9.27 -8.45 -6.20
C MET A 135 8.46 -9.74 -6.13
N LYS A 136 9.07 -10.89 -6.40
CA LYS A 136 8.41 -12.19 -6.27
C LYS A 136 8.03 -12.47 -4.82
N GLN A 137 8.95 -12.28 -3.88
CA GLN A 137 8.68 -12.44 -2.44
C GLN A 137 7.58 -11.49 -1.96
N ALA A 138 7.59 -10.24 -2.40
CA ALA A 138 6.56 -9.27 -2.08
C ALA A 138 5.18 -9.72 -2.59
N ARG A 139 5.09 -10.21 -3.83
CA ARG A 139 3.83 -10.73 -4.39
C ARG A 139 3.28 -11.92 -3.62
N GLU A 140 4.13 -12.85 -3.19
CA GLU A 140 3.72 -13.98 -2.35
C GLU A 140 3.17 -13.50 -1.00
N ALA A 141 3.83 -12.54 -0.36
CA ALA A 141 3.35 -11.93 0.88
C ALA A 141 2.02 -11.18 0.68
N TYR A 142 1.88 -10.41 -0.38
CA TYR A 142 0.63 -9.70 -0.67
C TYR A 142 -0.51 -10.67 -0.96
N ALA A 143 -0.27 -11.69 -1.77
CA ALA A 143 -1.28 -12.71 -2.11
C ALA A 143 -1.78 -13.48 -0.88
N SER A 144 -0.96 -13.62 0.16
CA SER A 144 -1.36 -14.31 1.39
C SER A 144 -2.37 -13.53 2.22
N VAL A 145 -2.38 -12.20 2.15
CA VAL A 145 -3.21 -11.33 2.98
C VAL A 145 -4.31 -10.58 2.20
N ALA A 146 -4.22 -10.52 0.86
CA ALA A 146 -5.20 -9.84 0.02
C ALA A 146 -6.46 -10.68 -0.22
N ASP A 147 -7.62 -10.03 -0.28
CA ASP A 147 -8.88 -10.66 -0.74
C ASP A 147 -8.94 -10.69 -2.26
N THR A 148 -8.35 -9.70 -2.91
CA THR A 148 -8.29 -9.61 -4.37
C THR A 148 -7.11 -8.76 -4.83
N THR A 149 -6.73 -8.93 -6.11
CA THR A 149 -5.66 -8.17 -6.76
C THR A 149 -6.26 -7.38 -7.92
N VAL A 150 -5.92 -6.10 -8.02
CA VAL A 150 -6.28 -5.22 -9.13
C VAL A 150 -5.01 -4.80 -9.86
N ASP A 151 -4.88 -5.17 -11.11
CA ASP A 151 -3.77 -4.73 -11.96
C ASP A 151 -3.95 -3.27 -12.39
N THR A 152 -2.91 -2.48 -12.17
CA THR A 152 -2.89 -1.04 -12.45
C THR A 152 -2.02 -0.65 -13.64
N SER A 153 -1.38 -1.60 -14.32
CA SER A 153 -0.29 -1.37 -15.27
C SER A 153 -0.66 -0.40 -16.40
N ASP A 154 -1.79 -0.61 -17.05
CA ASP A 154 -2.26 0.17 -18.20
C ASP A 154 -3.62 0.86 -17.93
N ARG A 155 -3.88 1.20 -16.67
CA ARG A 155 -5.14 1.83 -16.25
C ARG A 155 -4.91 3.21 -15.64
N THR A 156 -5.89 4.07 -15.81
CA THR A 156 -5.96 5.35 -15.11
C THR A 156 -6.31 5.14 -13.63
N PRO A 157 -5.96 6.07 -12.75
CA PRO A 157 -6.37 6.00 -11.34
C PRO A 157 -7.89 5.87 -11.16
N GLN A 158 -8.66 6.49 -12.04
CA GLN A 158 -10.12 6.46 -12.05
C GLN A 158 -10.64 5.04 -12.33
N GLU A 159 -10.13 4.39 -13.38
CA GLU A 159 -10.48 3.01 -13.72
C GLU A 159 -10.13 2.02 -12.62
N VAL A 160 -8.96 2.21 -11.98
CA VAL A 160 -8.55 1.39 -10.85
C VAL A 160 -9.47 1.61 -9.65
N ALA A 161 -9.81 2.87 -9.34
CA ALA A 161 -10.75 3.19 -8.26
C ALA A 161 -12.12 2.56 -8.50
N ASP A 162 -12.63 2.54 -9.74
CA ASP A 162 -13.88 1.87 -10.10
C ASP A 162 -13.81 0.35 -9.84
N LEU A 163 -12.69 -0.28 -10.18
CA LEU A 163 -12.50 -1.72 -9.93
C LEU A 163 -12.44 -2.02 -8.44
N VAL A 164 -11.73 -1.20 -7.67
CA VAL A 164 -11.66 -1.32 -6.20
C VAL A 164 -13.03 -1.12 -5.57
N ALA A 165 -13.76 -0.07 -5.97
CA ALA A 165 -15.11 0.21 -5.46
C ALA A 165 -16.08 -0.96 -5.71
N ARG A 166 -16.04 -1.56 -6.90
CA ARG A 166 -16.84 -2.76 -7.23
C ARG A 166 -16.45 -3.95 -6.37
N ALA A 167 -15.15 -4.21 -6.18
CA ALA A 167 -14.66 -5.30 -5.35
C ALA A 167 -15.11 -5.16 -3.90
N CYS A 168 -15.09 -3.93 -3.35
CA CYS A 168 -15.54 -3.61 -2.01
C CYS A 168 -17.06 -3.42 -1.89
N LYS A 169 -17.82 -3.56 -2.99
CA LYS A 169 -19.27 -3.30 -3.03
C LYS A 169 -19.65 -1.91 -2.52
N LEU A 170 -18.80 -0.92 -2.75
CA LEU A 170 -19.15 0.46 -2.52
C LEU A 170 -20.26 0.85 -3.49
N THR A 171 -21.38 1.32 -2.95
CA THR A 171 -22.47 1.85 -3.77
C THR A 171 -22.01 3.13 -4.44
N PRO A 172 -22.26 3.32 -5.75
CA PRO A 172 -22.07 4.64 -6.34
C PRO A 172 -23.07 5.59 -5.69
N ASP A 173 -22.57 6.74 -5.21
CA ASP A 173 -23.46 7.87 -4.90
C ASP A 173 -24.11 8.32 -6.21
N TYR A 174 -25.43 8.26 -6.26
CA TYR A 174 -26.25 8.81 -7.34
C TYR A 174 -26.45 10.30 -7.10
#